data_957cc826a297e0ac8b77a7d4ef09fe80
#
_entry.id   957cc826a297e0ac8b77a7d4ef09fe80
#
_cell.length_a   1.000
_cell.length_b   1.000
_cell.length_c   1.000
_cell.angle_alpha   90.00
_cell.angle_beta   90.00
_cell.angle_gamma   90.00
#
_symmetry.space_group_name_H-M   'P 1'
#
loop_
_entity.id
_entity.type
_entity.pdbx_description
1 polymer ?
#
loop_
_entity_poly.entity_id
_entity_poly.type
_entity_poly.pdbx_seq_one_letter_code
_entity_poly.pdbx_strand_id
1 'polypeptide(L)'
;LTTNVIKCRPKGNRTPNIAEADFCAQRWLDKELAILQPKVVVALGSVALHYLGNQDMRITRDRGKWFKTKHGFDCIATFHPAYLLRISNIKALNAAKWDVFHDLEAARDKALAAVPDYNLMSEEKTDLFKLFQRRN
;
A
#
# COMPACT_ATOMS: atom_id res chain seq x y z
N LEU A 1 -6.20 -7.22 4.57
CA LEU A 1 -5.21 -8.24 4.21
C LEU A 1 -3.92 -7.59 3.70
N THR A 2 -2.80 -8.04 4.21
CA THR A 2 -1.47 -7.66 3.72
C THR A 2 -0.87 -8.84 2.96
N THR A 3 -0.40 -8.59 1.74
CA THR A 3 0.21 -9.62 0.91
C THR A 3 1.40 -9.05 0.14
N ASN A 4 2.16 -9.89 -0.53
CA ASN A 4 3.31 -9.49 -1.35
C ASN A 4 3.05 -9.78 -2.82
N VAL A 5 3.51 -8.87 -3.69
CA VAL A 5 3.53 -9.09 -5.15
C VAL A 5 4.37 -10.33 -5.47
N ILE A 6 5.52 -10.47 -4.81
CA ILE A 6 6.43 -11.58 -5.00
C ILE A 6 6.44 -12.44 -3.75
N LYS A 7 6.00 -13.69 -3.88
CA LYS A 7 5.97 -14.68 -2.81
C LYS A 7 7.16 -15.63 -2.86
N CYS A 8 7.95 -15.59 -3.93
CA CYS A 8 9.15 -16.39 -4.10
C CYS A 8 10.39 -15.52 -3.85
N ARG A 9 11.32 -16.04 -3.04
CA ARG A 9 12.55 -15.31 -2.71
C ARG A 9 13.60 -15.51 -3.79
N PRO A 10 14.09 -14.43 -4.45
CA PRO A 10 15.20 -14.54 -5.38
C PRO A 10 16.49 -14.99 -4.70
N LYS A 11 17.33 -15.69 -5.44
CA LYS A 11 18.63 -16.17 -4.94
C LYS A 11 19.48 -14.97 -4.50
N GLY A 12 20.04 -15.03 -3.28
CA GLY A 12 20.87 -13.97 -2.73
C GLY A 12 20.15 -12.71 -2.27
N ASN A 13 18.84 -12.74 -2.04
CA ASN A 13 18.04 -11.58 -1.60
C ASN A 13 18.09 -10.37 -2.54
N ARG A 14 18.44 -10.57 -3.80
CA ARG A 14 18.44 -9.47 -4.78
C ARG A 14 17.03 -8.94 -5.02
N THR A 15 16.94 -7.72 -5.55
CA THR A 15 15.66 -7.18 -6.02
C THR A 15 15.18 -8.02 -7.22
N PRO A 16 13.93 -8.54 -7.18
CA PRO A 16 13.38 -9.29 -8.30
C PRO A 16 13.32 -8.44 -9.57
N ASN A 17 13.59 -9.05 -10.72
CA ASN A 17 13.37 -8.39 -12.00
C ASN A 17 11.87 -8.38 -12.37
N ILE A 18 11.52 -7.61 -13.41
CA ILE A 18 10.14 -7.43 -13.84
C ILE A 18 9.48 -8.77 -14.22
N ALA A 19 10.20 -9.62 -14.95
CA ALA A 19 9.66 -10.91 -15.38
C ALA A 19 9.37 -11.84 -14.20
N GLU A 20 10.26 -11.87 -13.19
CA GLU A 20 10.07 -12.65 -11.97
C GLU A 20 8.88 -12.12 -11.15
N ALA A 21 8.75 -10.79 -11.03
CA ALA A 21 7.64 -10.16 -10.35
C ALA A 21 6.31 -10.51 -11.03
N ASP A 22 6.26 -10.37 -12.35
CA ASP A 22 5.05 -10.65 -13.12
C ASP A 22 4.65 -12.13 -13.03
N PHE A 23 5.60 -13.04 -13.15
CA PHE A 23 5.35 -14.48 -13.07
C PHE A 23 4.77 -14.86 -11.70
N CYS A 24 5.40 -14.41 -10.64
CA CYS A 24 4.96 -14.73 -9.27
C CYS A 24 3.60 -14.09 -8.95
N ALA A 25 3.42 -12.83 -9.33
CA ALA A 25 2.19 -12.11 -9.07
C ALA A 25 0.99 -12.67 -9.84
N GLN A 26 1.16 -13.02 -11.10
CA GLN A 26 0.10 -13.67 -11.89
C GLN A 26 -0.34 -15.00 -11.28
N ARG A 27 0.60 -15.72 -10.70
CA ARG A 27 0.32 -17.02 -10.10
C ARG A 27 -0.47 -16.89 -8.79
N TRP A 28 -0.17 -15.90 -7.98
CA TRP A 28 -0.69 -15.79 -6.62
C TRP A 28 -1.54 -14.55 -6.37
N LEU A 29 -0.97 -13.37 -6.59
CA LEU A 29 -1.63 -12.10 -6.27
C LEU A 29 -2.89 -11.87 -7.09
N ASP A 30 -2.86 -12.15 -8.39
CA ASP A 30 -4.03 -11.98 -9.24
C ASP A 30 -5.20 -12.84 -8.78
N LYS A 31 -4.92 -14.06 -8.31
CA LYS A 31 -5.93 -14.94 -7.74
C LYS A 31 -6.47 -14.41 -6.41
N GLU A 32 -5.59 -13.91 -5.56
CA GLU A 32 -6.01 -13.31 -4.28
C GLU A 32 -6.94 -12.12 -4.52
N LEU A 33 -6.60 -11.23 -5.44
CA LEU A 33 -7.42 -10.08 -5.80
C LEU A 33 -8.77 -10.49 -6.39
N ALA A 34 -8.79 -11.51 -7.22
CA ALA A 34 -10.01 -12.03 -7.82
C ALA A 34 -10.97 -12.61 -6.76
N ILE A 35 -10.44 -13.24 -5.73
CA ILE A 35 -11.22 -13.81 -4.64
C ILE A 35 -11.70 -12.73 -3.66
N LEU A 36 -10.81 -11.83 -3.27
CA LEU A 36 -11.08 -10.83 -2.23
C LEU A 36 -11.94 -9.67 -2.71
N GLN A 37 -11.82 -9.28 -3.98
CA GLN A 37 -12.52 -8.13 -4.55
C GLN A 37 -12.42 -6.89 -3.64
N PRO A 38 -11.19 -6.39 -3.36
CA PRO A 38 -11.01 -5.32 -2.39
C PRO A 38 -11.64 -4.00 -2.85
N LYS A 39 -12.11 -3.20 -1.91
CA LYS A 39 -12.62 -1.84 -2.19
C LYS A 39 -11.49 -0.87 -2.50
N VAL A 40 -10.35 -1.03 -1.83
CA VAL A 40 -9.16 -0.19 -1.97
C VAL A 40 -7.93 -1.08 -1.90
N VAL A 41 -6.95 -0.78 -2.74
CA VAL A 41 -5.63 -1.42 -2.72
C VAL A 41 -4.60 -0.36 -2.38
N VAL A 42 -3.66 -0.69 -1.50
CA VAL A 42 -2.51 0.16 -1.19
C VAL A 42 -1.26 -0.51 -1.71
N ALA A 43 -0.58 0.15 -2.65
CA ALA A 43 0.69 -0.31 -3.19
C ALA A 43 1.84 0.24 -2.34
N LEU A 44 2.55 -0.63 -1.64
CA LEU A 44 3.69 -0.26 -0.81
C LEU A 44 4.99 -0.41 -1.59
N GLY A 45 5.53 0.70 -2.05
CA GLY A 45 6.81 0.77 -2.75
C GLY A 45 6.72 0.56 -4.26
N SER A 46 7.88 0.61 -4.90
CA SER A 46 7.98 0.63 -6.36
C SER A 46 7.56 -0.67 -7.03
N VAL A 47 7.89 -1.80 -6.44
CA VAL A 47 7.57 -3.13 -7.03
C VAL A 47 6.06 -3.30 -7.14
N ALA A 48 5.34 -3.01 -6.06
CA ALA A 48 3.88 -3.09 -6.04
C ALA A 48 3.26 -2.07 -7.00
N LEU A 49 3.79 -0.84 -7.02
CA LEU A 49 3.32 0.22 -7.90
C LEU A 49 3.47 -0.15 -9.38
N HIS A 50 4.62 -0.69 -9.76
CA HIS A 50 4.88 -1.09 -11.15
C HIS A 50 3.98 -2.24 -11.58
N TYR A 51 3.77 -3.21 -10.72
CA TYR A 51 2.91 -4.36 -11.04
C TYR A 51 1.43 -3.98 -11.13
N LEU A 52 0.92 -3.23 -10.15
CA LEU A 52 -0.50 -2.86 -10.08
C LEU A 52 -0.86 -1.71 -11.04
N GLY A 53 0.07 -0.80 -11.27
CA GLY A 53 -0.08 0.30 -12.22
C GLY A 53 0.62 0.01 -13.54
N ASN A 54 1.75 0.70 -13.76
CA ASN A 54 2.59 0.47 -14.93
C ASN A 54 4.07 0.79 -14.63
N GLN A 55 4.96 0.41 -15.54
CA GLN A 55 6.41 0.55 -15.38
C GLN A 55 6.91 2.01 -15.42
N ASP A 56 6.13 2.92 -15.95
CA ASP A 56 6.49 4.34 -16.04
C ASP A 56 6.18 5.10 -14.75
N MET A 57 5.41 4.53 -13.84
CA MET A 57 5.09 5.14 -12.57
C MET A 57 6.29 5.12 -11.62
N ARG A 58 6.45 6.21 -10.87
CA ARG A 58 7.54 6.36 -9.91
C ARG A 58 6.97 6.70 -8.53
N ILE A 59 7.42 5.98 -7.50
CA ILE A 59 6.88 6.14 -6.15
C ILE A 59 7.07 7.56 -5.61
N THR A 60 8.19 8.20 -5.87
CA THR A 60 8.46 9.57 -5.42
C THR A 60 7.54 10.62 -6.06
N ARG A 61 7.11 10.38 -7.30
CA ARG A 61 6.22 11.28 -8.05
C ARG A 61 4.76 10.94 -7.86
N ASP A 62 4.44 9.65 -7.86
CA ASP A 62 3.07 9.16 -7.99
C ASP A 62 2.45 8.70 -6.67
N ARG A 63 3.21 8.71 -5.56
CA ARG A 63 2.63 8.43 -4.25
C ARG A 63 1.50 9.42 -3.91
N GLY A 64 0.52 8.96 -3.18
CA GLY A 64 -0.61 9.80 -2.76
C GLY A 64 -1.63 10.10 -3.85
N LYS A 65 -1.41 9.63 -5.07
CA LYS A 65 -2.34 9.81 -6.19
C LYS A 65 -3.16 8.54 -6.42
N TRP A 66 -4.45 8.70 -6.64
CA TRP A 66 -5.34 7.60 -6.94
C TRP A 66 -5.21 7.16 -8.40
N PHE A 67 -5.22 5.86 -8.62
CA PHE A 67 -5.28 5.28 -9.97
C PHE A 67 -6.04 3.96 -9.93
N LYS A 68 -6.43 3.46 -11.10
CA LYS A 68 -7.02 2.13 -11.22
C LYS A 68 -5.92 1.12 -11.50
N THR A 69 -5.95 -0.01 -10.78
CA THR A 69 -5.07 -1.12 -11.10
C THR A 69 -5.46 -1.73 -12.44
N LYS A 70 -4.56 -2.53 -13.02
CA LYS A 70 -4.88 -3.30 -14.23
C LYS A 70 -6.07 -4.25 -14.03
N HIS A 71 -6.41 -4.56 -12.78
CA HIS A 71 -7.58 -5.38 -12.43
C HIS A 71 -8.86 -4.54 -12.19
N GLY A 72 -8.78 -3.22 -12.28
CA GLY A 72 -9.91 -2.31 -12.10
C GLY A 72 -10.20 -1.86 -10.67
N PHE A 73 -9.32 -2.12 -9.72
CA PHE A 73 -9.47 -1.68 -8.34
C PHE A 73 -8.91 -0.27 -8.12
N ASP A 74 -9.52 0.49 -7.22
CA ASP A 74 -8.96 1.78 -6.78
C ASP A 74 -7.70 1.54 -5.96
N CYS A 75 -6.62 2.20 -6.35
CA CYS A 75 -5.31 2.02 -5.72
C CYS A 75 -4.65 3.36 -5.42
N ILE A 76 -3.97 3.41 -4.29
CA ILE A 76 -3.08 4.51 -3.92
C ILE A 76 -1.71 3.93 -3.58
N ALA A 77 -0.66 4.59 -4.02
CA ALA A 77 0.71 4.17 -3.72
C ALA A 77 1.31 5.01 -2.60
N THR A 78 2.14 4.40 -1.78
CA THR A 78 2.92 5.08 -0.75
C THR A 78 4.29 4.42 -0.60
N PHE A 79 5.15 5.02 0.23
CA PHE A 79 6.48 4.46 0.47
C PHE A 79 6.40 3.13 1.19
N HIS A 80 7.32 2.23 0.83
CA HIS A 80 7.50 0.98 1.57
C HIS A 80 8.12 1.27 2.95
N PRO A 81 7.69 0.59 4.03
CA PRO A 81 8.27 0.81 5.36
C PRO A 81 9.81 0.66 5.41
N ALA A 82 10.38 -0.24 4.63
CA ALA A 82 11.83 -0.41 4.54
C ALA A 82 12.55 0.84 4.01
N TYR A 83 11.90 1.64 3.16
CA TYR A 83 12.44 2.91 2.69
C TYR A 83 12.62 3.89 3.85
N LEU A 84 11.65 3.97 4.75
CA LEU A 84 11.72 4.84 5.93
C LEU A 84 12.90 4.49 6.83
N LEU A 85 13.23 3.21 6.94
CA LEU A 85 14.37 2.74 7.75
C LEU A 85 15.73 3.14 7.16
N ARG A 86 15.79 3.46 5.88
CA ARG A 86 17.03 3.86 5.19
C ARG A 86 17.29 5.36 5.24
N ILE A 87 16.32 6.16 5.66
CA ILE A 87 16.46 7.61 5.73
C ILE A 87 17.21 7.98 7.00
N SER A 88 18.41 8.56 6.85
CA SER A 88 19.25 8.99 7.97
C SER A 88 18.94 10.39 8.47
N ASN A 89 18.45 11.27 7.59
CA ASN A 89 18.11 12.66 7.94
C ASN A 89 16.75 12.69 8.67
N ILE A 90 16.74 13.21 9.89
CA ILE A 90 15.53 13.24 10.74
C ILE A 90 14.39 14.05 10.11
N LYS A 91 14.69 15.19 9.50
CA LYS A 91 13.68 16.02 8.84
C LYS A 91 13.05 15.29 7.66
N ALA A 92 13.89 14.67 6.82
CA ALA A 92 13.42 13.88 5.68
C ALA A 92 12.62 12.67 6.13
N LEU A 93 13.04 11.99 7.20
CA LEU A 93 12.32 10.85 7.77
C LEU A 93 10.94 11.27 8.28
N ASN A 94 10.86 12.37 9.02
CA ASN A 94 9.57 12.85 9.54
C ASN A 94 8.62 13.26 8.41
N ALA A 95 9.14 13.94 7.38
CA ALA A 95 8.33 14.27 6.20
C ALA A 95 7.80 13.02 5.50
N ALA A 96 8.65 12.00 5.31
CA ALA A 96 8.24 10.73 4.69
C ALA A 96 7.21 9.98 5.54
N LYS A 97 7.35 9.98 6.86
CA LYS A 97 6.36 9.38 7.78
C LYS A 97 5.00 10.06 7.65
N TRP A 98 4.97 11.39 7.58
CA TRP A 98 3.73 12.13 7.38
C TRP A 98 3.11 11.84 6.02
N ASP A 99 3.91 11.71 4.97
CA ASP A 99 3.44 11.33 3.64
C ASP A 99 2.76 9.97 3.67
N VAL A 100 3.40 8.97 4.28
CA VAL A 100 2.81 7.63 4.44
C VAL A 100 1.53 7.68 5.27
N PHE A 101 1.53 8.42 6.35
CA PHE A 101 0.35 8.58 7.22
C PHE A 101 -0.84 9.13 6.42
N HIS A 102 -0.64 10.21 5.66
CA HIS A 102 -1.69 10.81 4.85
C HIS A 102 -2.17 9.88 3.74
N ASP A 103 -1.26 9.14 3.10
CA ASP A 103 -1.62 8.19 2.07
C ASP A 103 -2.49 7.05 2.63
N LEU A 104 -2.11 6.50 3.79
CA LEU A 104 -2.88 5.46 4.45
C LEU A 104 -4.21 5.97 5.00
N GLU A 105 -4.26 7.20 5.49
CA GLU A 105 -5.48 7.84 5.93
C GLU A 105 -6.46 8.00 4.77
N ALA A 106 -6.00 8.45 3.62
CA ALA A 106 -6.82 8.57 2.41
C ALA A 106 -7.36 7.21 1.96
N ALA A 107 -6.52 6.16 2.01
CA ALA A 107 -6.95 4.80 1.68
C ALA A 107 -8.04 4.30 2.64
N ARG A 108 -7.84 4.52 3.93
CA ARG A 108 -8.81 4.16 4.97
C ARG A 108 -10.14 4.84 4.74
N ASP A 109 -10.11 6.15 4.53
CA ASP A 109 -11.34 6.95 4.39
C ASP A 109 -12.12 6.55 3.14
N LYS A 110 -11.44 6.27 2.05
CA LYS A 110 -12.10 5.77 0.84
C LYS A 110 -12.70 4.38 1.03
N ALA A 111 -11.99 3.48 1.70
CA ALA A 111 -12.48 2.14 2.00
C ALA A 111 -13.72 2.18 2.89
N LEU A 112 -13.73 3.03 3.91
CA LEU A 112 -14.84 3.16 4.85
C LEU A 112 -16.03 3.88 4.23
N ALA A 113 -15.84 4.83 3.32
CA ALA A 113 -16.91 5.47 2.58
C ALA A 113 -17.72 4.47 1.72
N ALA A 114 -17.11 3.35 1.34
CA ALA A 114 -17.77 2.29 0.59
C ALA A 114 -18.55 1.30 1.47
N VAL A 115 -18.49 1.43 2.81
CA VAL A 115 -19.20 0.57 3.77
C VAL A 115 -20.50 1.23 4.20
N PRO A 116 -21.66 0.53 4.12
CA PRO A 116 -22.97 1.11 4.47
C PRO A 116 -23.08 1.64 5.90
N ASP A 117 -22.38 1.02 6.86
CA ASP A 117 -22.43 1.34 8.28
C ASP A 117 -21.25 2.20 8.75
N TYR A 118 -20.79 3.10 7.90
CA TYR A 118 -19.62 3.95 8.17
C TYR A 118 -19.69 4.70 9.51
N ASN A 119 -20.88 5.19 9.88
CA ASN A 119 -21.07 5.96 11.13
C ASN A 119 -20.83 5.11 12.38
N LEU A 120 -21.20 3.85 12.38
CA LEU A 120 -20.93 2.93 13.48
C LEU A 120 -19.42 2.63 13.62
N MET A 121 -18.73 2.49 12.48
CA MET A 121 -17.28 2.25 12.46
C MET A 121 -16.47 3.48 12.88
N SER A 122 -17.02 4.70 12.77
CA SER A 122 -16.32 5.93 13.19
C SER A 122 -16.14 6.02 14.70
N GLU A 123 -17.07 5.49 15.48
CA GLU A 123 -16.97 5.43 16.94
C GLU A 123 -15.87 4.47 17.39
N GLU A 124 -15.80 3.29 16.79
CA GLU A 124 -14.71 2.32 17.04
C GLU A 124 -13.34 2.87 16.69
N LYS A 125 -13.23 3.64 15.61
CA LYS A 125 -11.98 4.34 15.24
C LYS A 125 -11.50 5.29 16.33
N THR A 126 -12.41 6.06 16.90
CA THR A 126 -12.07 7.03 17.95
C THR A 126 -11.48 6.30 19.16
N ASP A 127 -12.02 5.14 19.52
CA ASP A 127 -11.54 4.33 20.62
C ASP A 127 -10.17 3.72 20.33
N LEU A 128 -9.95 3.21 19.11
CA LEU A 128 -8.65 2.70 18.68
C LEU A 128 -7.58 3.80 18.66
N PHE A 129 -7.91 4.99 18.20
CA PHE A 129 -7.00 6.12 18.18
C PHE A 129 -6.61 6.56 19.60
N LYS A 130 -7.57 6.59 20.53
CA LYS A 130 -7.32 6.86 21.95
C LYS A 130 -6.41 5.82 22.58
N LEU A 131 -6.58 4.53 22.23
CA LEU A 131 -5.70 3.45 22.70
C LEU A 131 -4.27 3.63 22.19
N PHE A 132 -4.09 4.05 20.94
CA PHE A 132 -2.77 4.34 20.38
C PHE A 132 -2.08 5.51 21.05
N GLN A 133 -2.81 6.56 21.43
CA GLN A 133 -2.27 7.72 22.14
C GLN A 133 -1.82 7.37 23.58
N ARG A 134 -2.47 6.41 24.24
CA ARG A 134 -2.11 5.97 25.59
C ARG A 134 -0.81 5.18 25.66
N ARG A 135 -0.30 4.65 24.56
CA ARG A 135 0.94 3.86 24.50
C ARG A 135 2.19 4.71 24.23
N ASN A 136 2.01 5.96 23.89
CA ASN A 136 3.08 6.92 23.68
C ASN A 136 3.17 7.87 24.88
#